data_e0f547552fe8e103d8981e57d7e6628f
#
_entry.id   e0f547552fe8e103d8981e57d7e6628f
#
_cell.length_a   1.000
_cell.length_b   1.000
_cell.length_c   1.000
_cell.angle_alpha   90.00
_cell.angle_beta   90.00
_cell.angle_gamma   90.00
#
_symmetry.space_group_name_H-M   'P 1'
#
loop_
_entity.id
_entity.type
_entity.pdbx_description
1 polymer ?
#
loop_
_entity_poly.entity_id
_entity_poly.type
_entity_poly.pdbx_seq_one_letter_code
_entity_poly.pdbx_strand_id
1 'polypeptide(L)'
;MDRKQFGRRLNAARKDKGITSEKLAELCSINATYLRQIEAGSKTPSLPVFVSLCRELKVSPSYLLSDELAVPEIQDMDALWELWQTATPKQIKMISAMVRSALDNSEN
;
A
#
# COMPACT_ATOMS: atom_id res chain seq x y z
N MET A 1 4.04 -7.75 -6.83
CA MET A 1 3.24 -6.51 -6.78
C MET A 1 3.57 -5.63 -7.98
N ASP A 2 2.55 -5.11 -8.63
CA ASP A 2 2.76 -4.14 -9.71
C ASP A 2 3.04 -2.77 -9.09
N ARG A 3 4.32 -2.43 -8.99
CA ARG A 3 4.76 -1.20 -8.35
C ARG A 3 4.24 0.06 -9.06
N LYS A 4 4.08 -0.01 -10.37
CA LYS A 4 3.60 1.15 -11.15
C LYS A 4 2.12 1.42 -10.87
N GLN A 5 1.30 0.37 -10.83
CA GLN A 5 -0.12 0.52 -10.49
C GLN A 5 -0.30 1.00 -9.06
N PHE A 6 0.45 0.41 -8.13
CA PHE A 6 0.44 0.86 -6.75
C PHE A 6 0.79 2.35 -6.66
N GLY A 7 1.87 2.75 -7.34
CA GLY A 7 2.31 4.14 -7.33
C GLY A 7 1.28 5.09 -7.91
N ARG A 8 0.60 4.70 -8.97
CA ARG A 8 -0.46 5.52 -9.58
C ARG A 8 -1.65 5.71 -8.63
N ARG A 9 -2.07 4.64 -7.96
CA ARG A 9 -3.17 4.73 -6.99
C ARG A 9 -2.78 5.59 -5.80
N LEU A 10 -1.55 5.45 -5.33
CA LEU A 10 -1.03 6.27 -4.25
C LEU A 10 -1.02 7.74 -4.65
N ASN A 11 -0.51 8.04 -5.85
CA ASN A 11 -0.46 9.40 -6.38
C ASN A 11 -1.87 10.00 -6.52
N ALA A 12 -2.81 9.22 -7.04
CA ALA A 12 -4.19 9.66 -7.20
C ALA A 12 -4.82 9.97 -5.83
N ALA A 13 -4.64 9.09 -4.85
CA ALA A 13 -5.18 9.29 -3.51
C ALA A 13 -4.59 10.54 -2.86
N ARG A 14 -3.29 10.77 -3.05
CA ARG A 14 -2.64 11.98 -2.52
C ARG A 14 -3.22 13.24 -3.15
N LYS A 15 -3.37 13.24 -4.47
CA LYS A 15 -3.93 14.39 -5.19
C LYS A 15 -5.38 14.65 -4.81
N ASP A 16 -6.16 13.59 -4.60
CA ASP A 16 -7.54 13.73 -4.14
C ASP A 16 -7.62 14.40 -2.77
N LYS A 17 -6.62 14.17 -1.92
CA LYS A 17 -6.52 14.85 -0.63
C LYS A 17 -6.00 16.29 -0.75
N GLY A 18 -5.50 16.68 -1.92
CA GLY A 18 -4.99 18.01 -2.14
C GLY A 18 -3.68 18.32 -1.42
N ILE A 19 -2.86 17.31 -1.15
CA ILE A 19 -1.58 17.51 -0.45
C ILE A 19 -0.41 17.19 -1.38
N THR A 20 0.73 17.82 -1.08
CA THR A 20 1.96 17.61 -1.84
C THR A 20 2.68 16.34 -1.41
N SER A 21 3.63 15.88 -2.25
CA SER A 21 4.50 14.76 -1.87
C SER A 21 5.28 15.07 -0.59
N GLU A 22 5.76 16.30 -0.47
CA GLU A 22 6.51 16.74 0.70
C GLU A 22 5.65 16.65 1.97
N LYS A 23 4.39 17.06 1.87
CA LYS A 23 3.50 17.03 3.03
C LYS A 23 3.17 15.60 3.43
N LEU A 24 2.87 14.73 2.47
CA LEU A 24 2.57 13.34 2.77
C LEU A 24 3.80 12.64 3.37
N ALA A 25 4.99 12.90 2.82
CA ALA A 25 6.22 12.33 3.34
C ALA A 25 6.44 12.77 4.81
N GLU A 26 6.20 14.04 5.09
CA GLU A 26 6.30 14.57 6.46
C GLU A 26 5.34 13.83 7.39
N LEU A 27 4.08 13.68 6.99
CA LEU A 27 3.07 13.00 7.80
C LEU A 27 3.43 11.54 8.06
N CYS A 28 4.10 10.89 7.12
CA CYS A 28 4.51 9.48 7.25
C CYS A 28 5.92 9.32 7.82
N SER A 29 6.60 10.41 8.16
CA SER A 29 7.97 10.41 8.68
C SER A 29 8.96 9.72 7.73
N ILE A 30 8.79 9.95 6.43
CA ILE A 30 9.70 9.42 5.41
C ILE A 30 10.25 10.56 4.56
N ASN A 31 11.31 10.25 3.81
CA ASN A 31 11.93 11.19 2.89
C ASN A 31 11.03 11.39 1.67
N ALA A 32 10.90 12.64 1.21
CA ALA A 32 10.07 12.95 0.05
C ALA A 32 10.59 12.29 -1.23
N THR A 33 11.90 12.14 -1.36
CA THR A 33 12.49 11.45 -2.50
C THR A 33 12.05 9.98 -2.54
N TYR A 34 12.05 9.33 -1.38
CA TYR A 34 11.56 7.95 -1.26
C TYR A 34 10.09 7.86 -1.66
N LEU A 35 9.26 8.79 -1.19
CA LEU A 35 7.84 8.80 -1.55
C LEU A 35 7.66 8.96 -3.06
N ARG A 36 8.40 9.86 -3.69
CA ARG A 36 8.33 10.04 -5.14
C ARG A 36 8.76 8.79 -5.90
N GLN A 37 9.73 8.04 -5.38
CA GLN A 37 10.15 6.77 -5.97
C GLN A 37 9.07 5.72 -5.85
N ILE A 38 8.33 5.70 -4.74
CA ILE A 38 7.18 4.79 -4.57
C ILE A 38 6.09 5.16 -5.56
N GLU A 39 5.76 6.43 -5.68
CA GLU A 39 4.72 6.89 -6.62
C GLU A 39 5.11 6.61 -8.07
N ALA A 40 6.39 6.71 -8.40
CA ALA A 40 6.88 6.43 -9.75
C ALA A 40 6.99 4.93 -10.06
N GLY A 41 6.85 4.09 -9.04
CA GLY A 41 6.93 2.64 -9.23
C GLY A 41 8.35 2.09 -9.23
N SER A 42 9.34 2.89 -8.84
CA SER A 42 10.73 2.43 -8.78
C SER A 42 11.09 1.77 -7.46
N LYS A 43 10.28 1.96 -6.43
CA LYS A 43 10.50 1.34 -5.12
C LYS A 43 9.18 0.85 -4.51
N THR A 44 9.28 -0.22 -3.73
CA THR A 44 8.17 -0.77 -2.96
C THR A 44 8.28 -0.28 -1.53
N PRO A 45 7.18 0.21 -0.92
CA PRO A 45 7.25 0.62 0.48
C PRO A 45 7.42 -0.59 1.39
N SER A 46 8.08 -0.40 2.53
CA SER A 46 8.03 -1.38 3.61
C SER A 46 6.61 -1.43 4.17
N LEU A 47 6.28 -2.51 4.87
CA LEU A 47 4.93 -2.61 5.43
C LEU A 47 4.62 -1.50 6.44
N PRO A 48 5.51 -1.10 7.35
CA PRO A 48 5.23 0.04 8.22
C PRO A 48 4.92 1.33 7.46
N VAL A 49 5.67 1.60 6.39
CA VAL A 49 5.43 2.78 5.55
C VAL A 49 4.09 2.66 4.82
N PHE A 50 3.79 1.48 4.29
CA PHE A 50 2.52 1.22 3.62
C PHE A 50 1.33 1.51 4.56
N VAL A 51 1.40 1.03 5.80
CA VAL A 51 0.35 1.27 6.80
C VAL A 51 0.20 2.77 7.07
N SER A 52 1.33 3.49 7.21
CA SER A 52 1.30 4.93 7.43
C SER A 52 0.66 5.68 6.28
N LEU A 53 0.97 5.28 5.03
CA LEU A 53 0.38 5.89 3.85
C LEU A 53 -1.14 5.71 3.84
N CYS A 54 -1.62 4.50 4.12
CA CYS A 54 -3.04 4.23 4.18
C CYS A 54 -3.73 5.06 5.26
N ARG A 55 -3.11 5.16 6.43
CA ARG A 55 -3.67 5.92 7.55
C ARG A 55 -3.76 7.40 7.23
N GLU A 56 -2.70 7.98 6.71
CA GLU A 56 -2.64 9.42 6.45
C GLU A 56 -3.55 9.82 5.27
N LEU A 57 -3.67 8.95 4.28
CA LEU A 57 -4.55 9.21 3.13
C LEU A 57 -5.99 8.77 3.39
N LYS A 58 -6.23 8.03 4.48
CA LYS A 58 -7.55 7.48 4.82
C LYS A 58 -8.11 6.62 3.70
N VAL A 59 -7.25 5.82 3.08
CA VAL A 59 -7.63 4.83 2.07
C VAL A 59 -7.38 3.45 2.63
N SER A 60 -8.16 2.47 2.15
CA SER A 60 -7.95 1.09 2.57
C SER A 60 -6.74 0.50 1.87
N PRO A 61 -6.01 -0.40 2.54
CA PRO A 61 -4.97 -1.18 1.85
C PRO A 61 -5.50 -1.92 0.63
N SER A 62 -6.76 -2.37 0.68
CA SER A 62 -7.39 -3.06 -0.46
C SER A 62 -7.45 -2.17 -1.69
N TYR A 63 -7.69 -0.87 -1.51
CA TYR A 63 -7.71 0.06 -2.64
C TYR A 63 -6.34 0.14 -3.33
N LEU A 64 -5.28 0.32 -2.53
CA LEU A 64 -3.92 0.44 -3.08
C LEU A 64 -3.41 -0.86 -3.69
N LEU A 65 -3.88 -2.00 -3.18
CA LEU A 65 -3.47 -3.34 -3.62
C LEU A 65 -4.54 -4.03 -4.47
N SER A 66 -5.50 -3.28 -5.00
CA SER A 66 -6.69 -3.90 -5.60
C SER A 66 -6.37 -4.84 -6.76
N ASP A 67 -5.36 -4.55 -7.57
CA ASP A 67 -4.98 -5.46 -8.66
C ASP A 67 -4.39 -6.76 -8.13
N GLU A 68 -3.60 -6.67 -7.07
CA GLU A 68 -2.96 -7.84 -6.48
C GLU A 68 -3.94 -8.74 -5.74
N LEU A 69 -5.04 -8.15 -5.23
CA LEU A 69 -6.05 -8.90 -4.47
C LEU A 69 -7.22 -9.38 -5.31
N ALA A 70 -7.42 -8.82 -6.50
CA ALA A 70 -8.55 -9.16 -7.36
C ALA A 70 -8.48 -10.61 -7.86
N VAL A 71 -7.28 -11.05 -8.26
CA VAL A 71 -7.03 -12.42 -8.70
C VAL A 71 -5.71 -12.85 -8.05
N PRO A 72 -5.76 -13.58 -6.93
CA PRO A 72 -4.53 -13.95 -6.23
C PRO A 72 -3.73 -14.95 -7.06
N GLU A 73 -2.62 -14.50 -7.59
CA GLU A 73 -1.65 -15.33 -8.28
C GLU A 73 -0.43 -15.53 -7.38
N ILE A 74 0.40 -16.50 -7.71
CA ILE A 74 1.59 -16.81 -6.89
C ILE A 74 2.51 -15.60 -6.77
N GLN A 75 2.69 -14.84 -7.87
CA GLN A 75 3.54 -13.65 -7.84
C GLN A 75 3.03 -12.61 -6.86
N ASP A 76 1.72 -12.44 -6.81
CA ASP A 76 1.11 -11.47 -5.90
C ASP A 76 1.28 -11.91 -4.46
N MET A 77 1.19 -13.20 -4.19
CA MET A 77 1.42 -13.75 -2.85
C MET A 77 2.86 -13.53 -2.40
N ASP A 78 3.82 -13.68 -3.31
CA ASP A 78 5.23 -13.45 -3.00
C ASP A 78 5.47 -11.98 -2.63
N ALA A 79 4.85 -11.05 -3.34
CA ALA A 79 4.95 -9.62 -3.04
C ALA A 79 4.38 -9.30 -1.67
N LEU A 80 3.24 -9.87 -1.32
CA LEU A 80 2.64 -9.71 0.00
C LEU A 80 3.54 -10.29 1.08
N TRP A 81 4.17 -11.43 0.81
CA TRP A 81 5.10 -12.07 1.73
C TRP A 81 6.29 -11.15 2.04
N GLU A 82 6.85 -10.50 1.01
CA GLU A 82 7.95 -9.55 1.21
C GLU A 82 7.54 -8.40 2.13
N LEU A 83 6.34 -7.86 1.94
CA LEU A 83 5.83 -6.81 2.82
C LEU A 83 5.73 -7.30 4.26
N TRP A 84 5.29 -8.54 4.45
CA TRP A 84 5.10 -9.10 5.80
C TRP A 84 6.40 -9.32 6.56
N GLN A 85 7.51 -9.49 5.85
CA GLN A 85 8.81 -9.71 6.51
C GLN A 85 9.25 -8.54 7.38
N THR A 86 8.72 -7.33 7.13
CA THR A 86 9.07 -6.14 7.90
C THR A 86 7.97 -5.73 8.87
N ALA A 87 6.93 -6.55 9.02
CA ALA A 87 5.75 -6.19 9.79
C ALA A 87 5.88 -6.54 11.26
N THR A 88 5.27 -5.70 12.11
CA THR A 88 5.03 -6.07 13.50
C THR A 88 3.86 -7.07 13.56
N PRO A 89 3.74 -7.87 14.64
CA PRO A 89 2.59 -8.78 14.78
C PRO A 89 1.24 -8.07 14.69
N LYS A 90 1.14 -6.86 15.22
CA LYS A 90 -0.09 -6.07 15.16
C LYS A 90 -0.43 -5.70 13.71
N GLN A 91 0.57 -5.29 12.93
CA GLN A 91 0.38 -4.94 11.53
C GLN A 91 -0.01 -6.16 10.69
N ILE A 92 0.63 -7.32 10.96
CA ILE A 92 0.29 -8.56 10.27
C ILE A 92 -1.20 -8.90 10.50
N LYS A 93 -1.64 -8.80 11.75
CA LYS A 93 -3.03 -9.12 12.09
C LYS A 93 -4.00 -8.21 11.34
N MET A 94 -3.71 -6.92 11.30
CA MET A 94 -4.54 -5.94 10.61
C MET A 94 -4.62 -6.23 9.11
N ILE A 95 -3.47 -6.43 8.47
CA ILE A 95 -3.41 -6.70 7.03
C ILE A 95 -4.09 -8.02 6.69
N SER A 96 -3.89 -9.06 7.51
CA SER A 96 -4.55 -10.36 7.31
C SER A 96 -6.05 -10.23 7.33
N ALA A 97 -6.60 -9.45 8.26
CA ALA A 97 -8.04 -9.23 8.35
C ALA A 97 -8.56 -8.51 7.09
N MET A 98 -7.82 -7.53 6.59
CA MET A 98 -8.21 -6.78 5.39
C MET A 98 -8.15 -7.64 4.14
N VAL A 99 -7.10 -8.44 3.98
CA VAL A 99 -6.97 -9.35 2.84
C VAL A 99 -8.10 -10.36 2.86
N ARG A 100 -8.40 -10.92 4.02
CA ARG A 100 -9.51 -11.89 4.15
C ARG A 100 -10.83 -11.25 3.75
N SER A 101 -11.08 -10.04 4.22
CA SER A 101 -12.31 -9.31 3.89
C SER A 101 -12.42 -9.06 2.38
N ALA A 102 -11.32 -8.67 1.74
CA ALA A 102 -11.29 -8.43 0.30
C ALA A 102 -11.58 -9.71 -0.49
N LEU A 103 -10.99 -10.83 -0.08
CA LEU A 103 -11.20 -12.11 -0.74
C LEU A 103 -12.64 -12.60 -0.55
N ASP A 104 -13.20 -12.46 0.64
CA ASP A 104 -14.58 -12.83 0.92
C ASP A 104 -15.54 -12.03 0.03
N ASN A 105 -15.30 -10.73 -0.12
CA ASN A 105 -16.11 -9.86 -0.96
C ASN A 105 -15.99 -10.21 -2.43
N SER A 106 -14.82 -10.67 -2.88
CA SER A 106 -14.61 -11.00 -4.28
C SER A 106 -15.25 -12.33 -4.69
N GLU A 107 -15.61 -13.18 -3.74
CA GLU A 107 -16.27 -14.44 -4.00
C GLU A 107 -17.77 -14.27 -4.24
N ASN A 108 -18.30 -13.14 -3.91
CA ASN A 108 -19.72 -12.82 -4.11
C ASN A 108 -19.93 -12.10 -5.43
#